data_c6ea8e02c03641f1f40f9d7a4f3e648b
#
_entry.id   c6ea8e02c03641f1f40f9d7a4f3e648b
#
_cell.length_a   1.000
_cell.length_b   1.000
_cell.length_c   1.000
_cell.angle_alpha   90.00
_cell.angle_beta   90.00
_cell.angle_gamma   90.00
#
_symmetry.space_group_name_H-M   'P 1'
#
loop_
_entity.id
_entity.type
_entity.pdbx_description
1 polymer ?
#
loop_
_entity_poly.entity_id
_entity_poly.type
_entity_poly.pdbx_seq_one_letter_code
_entity_poly.pdbx_strand_id
1 'polypeptide(L)'
;MNTKRIEEVANPMVYIFITLILSSITFGLFSDFKKLTIFIVSFFFICVFYYCGISFTFVISLIFVMGLFMNFSYYNVNFNADAQVRILKNNSYETIGYYNGKKIIIENFKDKLTQGDKFNVKGIFKNNPIKEKGIVGSLFINNIKKSDDDFISNLYHIKNKVYKMLEENLGKRKAGLISSIAFGYSECLDDEDKDYMKSFGIIHA
;
A
#
# COMPACT_ATOMS: atom_id res chain seq x y z
N MET A 1 -36.55 17.42 -17.69
CA MET A 1 -35.41 16.49 -17.74
C MET A 1 -35.49 15.58 -16.52
N ASN A 2 -35.69 14.26 -16.72
CA ASN A 2 -36.26 13.34 -15.73
C ASN A 2 -35.35 13.07 -14.54
N THR A 3 -35.61 13.67 -13.39
CA THR A 3 -35.04 13.33 -12.09
C THR A 3 -35.34 11.87 -11.64
N LYS A 4 -36.38 11.25 -12.20
CA LYS A 4 -36.77 9.86 -11.94
C LYS A 4 -35.72 8.79 -12.27
N ARG A 5 -34.80 9.04 -13.24
CA ARG A 5 -33.80 8.05 -13.62
C ARG A 5 -32.65 7.84 -12.59
N ILE A 6 -32.43 8.80 -11.70
CA ILE A 6 -31.40 8.62 -10.65
C ILE A 6 -31.90 7.69 -9.55
N GLU A 7 -33.20 7.69 -9.27
CA GLU A 7 -33.82 6.81 -8.26
C GLU A 7 -33.93 5.35 -8.73
N GLU A 8 -33.87 5.10 -10.05
CA GLU A 8 -33.96 3.75 -10.62
C GLU A 8 -32.61 3.06 -10.83
N VAL A 9 -31.48 3.69 -10.52
CA VAL A 9 -30.16 3.05 -10.64
C VAL A 9 -30.03 2.01 -9.52
N ALA A 10 -30.16 0.75 -9.89
CA ALA A 10 -29.96 -0.37 -8.96
C ALA A 10 -28.52 -0.31 -8.42
N ASN A 11 -28.37 -0.04 -7.12
CA ASN A 11 -27.11 -0.01 -6.40
C ASN A 11 -26.06 1.02 -6.93
N PRO A 12 -26.27 2.32 -6.75
CA PRO A 12 -25.33 3.36 -7.18
C PRO A 12 -23.93 3.18 -6.55
N MET A 13 -23.84 2.58 -5.36
CA MET A 13 -22.59 2.27 -4.68
C MET A 13 -21.69 1.33 -5.47
N VAL A 14 -22.25 0.39 -6.23
CA VAL A 14 -21.48 -0.54 -7.06
C VAL A 14 -20.74 0.22 -8.16
N TYR A 15 -21.43 1.18 -8.83
CA TYR A 15 -20.80 2.01 -9.86
C TYR A 15 -19.70 2.89 -9.29
N ILE A 16 -19.90 3.47 -8.10
CA ILE A 16 -18.88 4.26 -7.40
C ILE A 16 -17.66 3.41 -7.12
N PHE A 17 -17.86 2.21 -6.55
CA PHE A 17 -16.77 1.29 -6.21
C PHE A 17 -15.98 0.85 -7.46
N ILE A 18 -16.69 0.43 -8.51
CA ILE A 18 -16.06 0.06 -9.79
C ILE A 18 -15.27 1.25 -10.36
N THR A 19 -15.80 2.46 -10.27
CA THR A 19 -15.14 3.68 -10.77
C THR A 19 -13.84 3.96 -10.03
N LEU A 20 -13.82 3.81 -8.70
CA LEU A 20 -12.60 3.99 -7.91
C LEU A 20 -11.55 2.93 -8.23
N ILE A 21 -11.95 1.68 -8.39
CA ILE A 21 -11.06 0.60 -8.85
C ILE A 21 -10.52 0.92 -10.25
N LEU A 22 -11.40 1.32 -11.18
CA LEU A 22 -11.03 1.63 -12.56
C LEU A 22 -10.05 2.81 -12.62
N SER A 23 -10.22 3.86 -11.78
CA SER A 23 -9.29 4.98 -11.71
C SER A 23 -7.89 4.53 -11.26
N SER A 24 -7.80 3.61 -10.28
CA SER A 24 -6.53 3.07 -9.79
C SER A 24 -5.85 2.20 -10.85
N ILE A 25 -6.60 1.32 -11.52
CA ILE A 25 -6.11 0.50 -12.63
C ILE A 25 -5.62 1.39 -13.77
N THR A 26 -6.41 2.41 -14.15
CA THR A 26 -6.04 3.38 -15.18
C THR A 26 -4.72 4.06 -14.84
N PHE A 27 -4.57 4.55 -13.63
CA PHE A 27 -3.31 5.19 -13.20
C PHE A 27 -2.12 4.22 -13.25
N GLY A 28 -2.32 2.96 -12.89
CA GLY A 28 -1.29 1.91 -12.94
C GLY A 28 -0.86 1.58 -14.37
N LEU A 29 -1.82 1.27 -15.25
CA LEU A 29 -1.57 0.73 -16.58
C LEU A 29 -1.37 1.79 -17.66
N PHE A 30 -1.66 3.06 -17.40
CA PHE A 30 -1.65 4.10 -18.44
C PHE A 30 -0.29 4.29 -19.10
N SER A 31 0.82 4.06 -18.35
CA SER A 31 2.17 4.16 -18.91
C SER A 31 2.47 3.08 -19.94
N ASP A 32 2.03 1.85 -19.68
CA ASP A 32 2.43 0.65 -20.41
C ASP A 32 1.43 0.26 -21.51
N PHE A 33 0.13 0.44 -21.24
CA PHE A 33 -0.97 0.00 -22.10
C PHE A 33 -1.98 1.11 -22.40
N LYS A 34 -1.51 2.29 -22.87
CA LYS A 34 -2.35 3.48 -23.12
C LYS A 34 -3.62 3.19 -23.93
N LYS A 35 -3.49 2.50 -25.06
CA LYS A 35 -4.62 2.24 -25.97
C LYS A 35 -5.67 1.33 -25.31
N LEU A 36 -5.24 0.27 -24.64
CA LEU A 36 -6.12 -0.65 -23.92
C LEU A 36 -6.84 0.05 -22.78
N THR A 37 -6.13 0.86 -22.01
CA THR A 37 -6.68 1.62 -20.89
C THR A 37 -7.74 2.60 -21.35
N ILE A 38 -7.47 3.37 -22.43
CA ILE A 38 -8.45 4.30 -23.02
C ILE A 38 -9.69 3.55 -23.50
N PHE A 39 -9.52 2.39 -24.14
CA PHE A 39 -10.63 1.57 -24.61
C PHE A 39 -11.53 1.10 -23.45
N ILE A 40 -10.95 0.55 -22.39
CA ILE A 40 -11.68 0.06 -21.21
C ILE A 40 -12.44 1.20 -20.53
N VAL A 41 -11.79 2.35 -20.31
CA VAL A 41 -12.41 3.51 -19.67
C VAL A 41 -13.56 4.05 -20.53
N SER A 42 -13.34 4.20 -21.85
CA SER A 42 -14.39 4.69 -22.77
C SER A 42 -15.58 3.74 -22.80
N PHE A 43 -15.34 2.43 -22.88
CA PHE A 43 -16.39 1.42 -22.85
C PHE A 43 -17.22 1.50 -21.57
N PHE A 44 -16.56 1.61 -20.41
CA PHE A 44 -17.23 1.77 -19.12
C PHE A 44 -18.15 2.99 -19.10
N PHE A 45 -17.66 4.17 -19.53
CA PHE A 45 -18.47 5.39 -19.53
C PHE A 45 -19.63 5.34 -20.55
N ILE A 46 -19.46 4.68 -21.68
CA ILE A 46 -20.55 4.46 -22.65
C ILE A 46 -21.63 3.58 -22.00
N CYS A 47 -21.26 2.51 -21.30
CA CYS A 47 -22.21 1.67 -20.58
C CYS A 47 -22.95 2.44 -19.49
N VAL A 48 -22.24 3.21 -18.65
CA VAL A 48 -22.86 4.01 -17.60
C VAL A 48 -23.81 5.05 -18.21
N PHE A 49 -23.42 5.71 -19.29
CA PHE A 49 -24.27 6.67 -19.99
C PHE A 49 -25.56 6.02 -20.52
N TYR A 50 -25.42 4.85 -21.14
CA TYR A 50 -26.56 4.15 -21.74
C TYR A 50 -27.57 3.68 -20.68
N TYR A 51 -27.08 3.10 -19.57
CA TYR A 51 -27.97 2.54 -18.54
C TYR A 51 -28.45 3.56 -17.49
N CYS A 52 -27.62 4.54 -17.12
CA CYS A 52 -27.88 5.42 -15.99
C CYS A 52 -28.18 6.87 -16.39
N GLY A 53 -27.92 7.25 -17.66
CA GLY A 53 -28.17 8.59 -18.20
C GLY A 53 -27.09 9.62 -17.85
N ILE A 54 -27.22 10.81 -18.42
CA ILE A 54 -26.18 11.85 -18.44
C ILE A 54 -25.83 12.40 -17.05
N SER A 55 -26.81 12.62 -16.19
CA SER A 55 -26.59 13.21 -14.87
C SER A 55 -25.76 12.30 -13.97
N PHE A 56 -26.06 11.00 -13.99
CA PHE A 56 -25.32 10.01 -13.22
C PHE A 56 -23.91 9.81 -13.77
N THR A 57 -23.77 9.76 -15.10
CA THR A 57 -22.46 9.67 -15.77
C THR A 57 -21.56 10.83 -15.41
N PHE A 58 -22.12 12.04 -15.29
CA PHE A 58 -21.36 13.22 -14.84
C PHE A 58 -20.82 13.04 -13.42
N VAL A 59 -21.64 12.58 -12.48
CA VAL A 59 -21.19 12.30 -11.09
C VAL A 59 -20.10 11.24 -11.08
N ILE A 60 -20.28 10.14 -11.81
CA ILE A 60 -19.28 9.06 -11.91
C ILE A 60 -17.98 9.57 -12.53
N SER A 61 -18.04 10.47 -13.53
CA SER A 61 -16.82 11.05 -14.11
C SER A 61 -16.06 11.93 -13.13
N LEU A 62 -16.74 12.69 -12.27
CA LEU A 62 -16.09 13.46 -11.20
C LEU A 62 -15.40 12.55 -10.19
N ILE A 63 -16.05 11.45 -9.79
CA ILE A 63 -15.46 10.46 -8.89
C ILE A 63 -14.22 9.81 -9.52
N PHE A 64 -14.27 9.50 -10.82
CA PHE A 64 -13.13 8.95 -11.56
C PHE A 64 -11.94 9.91 -11.57
N VAL A 65 -12.17 11.20 -11.90
CA VAL A 65 -11.11 12.22 -11.87
C VAL A 65 -10.55 12.40 -10.47
N MET A 66 -11.39 12.41 -9.44
CA MET A 66 -10.95 12.48 -8.05
C MET A 66 -10.06 11.26 -7.69
N GLY A 67 -10.45 10.06 -8.10
CA GLY A 67 -9.65 8.86 -7.90
C GLY A 67 -8.28 8.92 -8.59
N LEU A 68 -8.22 9.44 -9.84
CA LEU A 68 -6.95 9.67 -10.53
C LEU A 68 -6.08 10.70 -9.79
N PHE A 69 -6.68 11.80 -9.33
CA PHE A 69 -5.95 12.83 -8.58
C PHE A 69 -5.39 12.30 -7.26
N MET A 70 -6.14 11.48 -6.53
CA MET A 70 -5.66 10.83 -5.31
C MET A 70 -4.45 9.93 -5.58
N ASN A 71 -4.51 9.10 -6.63
CA ASN A 71 -3.37 8.26 -7.04
C ASN A 71 -2.17 9.11 -7.44
N PHE A 72 -2.37 10.14 -8.26
CA PHE A 72 -1.30 11.05 -8.66
C PHE A 72 -0.66 11.73 -7.44
N SER A 73 -1.46 12.24 -6.51
CA SER A 73 -0.99 12.88 -5.27
C SER A 73 -0.25 11.91 -4.36
N TYR A 74 -0.65 10.63 -4.34
CA TYR A 74 0.05 9.60 -3.58
C TYR A 74 1.47 9.36 -4.12
N TYR A 75 1.63 9.24 -5.44
CA TYR A 75 2.93 8.94 -6.05
C TYR A 75 3.82 10.17 -6.30
N ASN A 76 3.25 11.38 -6.29
CA ASN A 76 4.02 12.61 -6.40
C ASN A 76 4.48 13.08 -5.01
N VAL A 77 5.71 12.76 -4.65
CA VAL A 77 6.26 13.04 -3.31
C VAL A 77 7.35 14.10 -3.41
N ASN A 78 7.14 15.19 -2.67
CA ASN A 78 8.22 16.12 -2.35
C ASN A 78 8.89 15.64 -1.06
N PHE A 79 10.13 15.18 -1.19
CA PHE A 79 10.91 14.71 -0.05
C PHE A 79 11.70 15.88 0.55
N ASN A 80 11.52 16.11 1.84
CA ASN A 80 12.32 17.08 2.57
C ASN A 80 13.67 16.47 2.97
N ALA A 81 14.71 17.26 2.93
CA ALA A 81 16.08 16.84 3.25
C ALA A 81 16.21 16.22 4.66
N ASP A 82 15.37 16.63 5.61
CA ASP A 82 15.24 16.08 6.96
C ASP A 82 13.87 15.39 7.08
N ALA A 83 13.84 14.09 6.92
CA ALA A 83 12.60 13.31 6.92
C ALA A 83 12.56 12.32 8.08
N GLN A 84 11.38 12.15 8.68
CA GLN A 84 11.13 11.06 9.61
C GLN A 84 10.62 9.85 8.87
N VAL A 85 11.34 8.73 9.00
CA VAL A 85 11.00 7.46 8.36
C VAL A 85 10.82 6.39 9.45
N ARG A 86 9.74 5.61 9.34
CA ARG A 86 9.51 4.44 10.18
C ARG A 86 9.79 3.19 9.39
N ILE A 87 10.52 2.26 9.98
CA ILE A 87 10.81 0.97 9.36
C ILE A 87 9.57 0.07 9.44
N LEU A 88 9.09 -0.37 8.28
CA LEU A 88 8.01 -1.33 8.17
C LEU A 88 8.50 -2.75 8.09
N LYS A 89 9.50 -2.95 7.23
CA LYS A 89 10.01 -4.26 6.89
C LYS A 89 11.49 -4.15 6.61
N ASN A 90 12.26 -5.05 7.19
CA ASN A 90 13.70 -5.11 6.95
C ASN A 90 14.07 -6.57 6.62
N ASN A 91 14.13 -6.87 5.33
CA ASN A 91 14.55 -8.18 4.83
C ASN A 91 15.99 -8.11 4.31
N SER A 92 16.58 -9.28 4.07
CA SER A 92 17.92 -9.38 3.46
C SER A 92 18.01 -8.74 2.06
N TYR A 93 16.91 -8.56 1.38
CA TYR A 93 16.86 -8.04 -0.01
C TYR A 93 16.42 -6.58 -0.11
N GLU A 94 15.47 -6.15 0.73
CA GLU A 94 14.90 -4.81 0.67
C GLU A 94 14.47 -4.32 2.06
N THR A 95 14.72 -3.05 2.34
CA THR A 95 14.19 -2.36 3.53
C THR A 95 13.09 -1.41 3.09
N ILE A 96 11.88 -1.60 3.62
CA ILE A 96 10.72 -0.77 3.34
C ILE A 96 10.45 0.10 4.55
N GLY A 97 10.30 1.41 4.31
CA GLY A 97 9.92 2.39 5.32
C GLY A 97 8.64 3.13 4.97
N TYR A 98 8.10 3.81 5.97
CA TYR A 98 7.02 4.79 5.83
C TYR A 98 7.55 6.21 5.97
N TYR A 99 7.23 7.04 4.99
CA TYR A 99 7.42 8.48 5.02
C TYR A 99 6.09 9.18 4.74
N ASN A 100 5.59 9.95 5.71
CA ASN A 100 4.31 10.67 5.60
C ASN A 100 3.14 9.82 5.07
N GLY A 101 2.99 8.58 5.58
CA GLY A 101 1.94 7.67 5.16
C GLY A 101 2.18 6.95 3.82
N LYS A 102 3.35 7.16 3.18
CA LYS A 102 3.70 6.59 1.89
C LYS A 102 4.83 5.57 2.05
N LYS A 103 4.76 4.45 1.32
CA LYS A 103 5.80 3.41 1.33
C LYS A 103 6.98 3.84 0.47
N ILE A 104 8.19 3.71 1.01
CA ILE A 104 9.46 3.97 0.32
C ILE A 104 10.41 2.80 0.50
N ILE A 105 11.30 2.58 -0.46
CA ILE A 105 12.46 1.69 -0.29
C ILE A 105 13.60 2.49 0.31
N ILE A 106 14.28 1.91 1.28
CA ILE A 106 15.48 2.48 1.89
C ILE A 106 16.68 1.76 1.31
N GLU A 107 17.54 2.51 0.65
CA GLU A 107 18.75 1.98 0.03
C GLU A 107 20.00 2.45 0.78
N ASN A 108 21.09 1.69 0.59
CA ASN A 108 22.42 2.04 1.12
C ASN A 108 22.53 2.06 2.64
N PHE A 109 21.74 1.20 3.34
CA PHE A 109 21.80 1.09 4.77
C PHE A 109 22.09 -0.37 5.19
N LYS A 110 23.20 -0.58 5.93
CA LYS A 110 23.71 -1.91 6.31
C LYS A 110 23.44 -2.29 7.78
N ASP A 111 22.99 -1.35 8.61
CA ASP A 111 22.76 -1.63 10.02
C ASP A 111 21.47 -2.40 10.23
N LYS A 112 21.42 -3.14 11.36
CA LYS A 112 20.19 -3.86 11.75
C LYS A 112 19.11 -2.88 12.18
N LEU A 113 18.26 -2.51 11.22
CA LEU A 113 17.07 -1.74 11.50
C LEU A 113 15.99 -2.65 12.07
N THR A 114 15.41 -2.26 13.19
CA THR A 114 14.32 -3.00 13.81
C THR A 114 12.97 -2.50 13.25
N GLN A 115 12.08 -3.42 12.95
CA GLN A 115 10.73 -3.09 12.52
C GLN A 115 10.04 -2.23 13.60
N GLY A 116 9.39 -1.14 13.16
CA GLY A 116 8.71 -0.18 14.03
C GLY A 116 9.57 0.98 14.50
N ASP A 117 10.90 0.88 14.45
CA ASP A 117 11.79 1.98 14.81
C ASP A 117 11.57 3.19 13.88
N LYS A 118 11.73 4.38 14.48
CA LYS A 118 11.59 5.66 13.82
C LYS A 118 12.93 6.35 13.75
N PHE A 119 13.25 6.89 12.59
CA PHE A 119 14.52 7.54 12.33
C PHE A 119 14.32 8.90 11.68
N ASN A 120 15.14 9.87 12.08
CA ASN A 120 15.37 11.08 11.32
C ASN A 120 16.47 10.81 10.30
N VAL A 121 16.17 10.94 9.04
CA VAL A 121 17.07 10.59 7.95
C VAL A 121 17.36 11.79 7.08
N LYS A 122 18.63 11.91 6.66
CA LYS A 122 19.07 12.84 5.63
C LYS A 122 19.51 12.03 4.43
N GLY A 123 19.00 12.37 3.26
CA GLY A 123 19.30 11.59 2.09
C GLY A 123 18.75 12.18 0.79
N ILE A 124 18.98 11.47 -0.29
CA ILE A 124 18.49 11.81 -1.62
C ILE A 124 17.34 10.89 -1.98
N PHE A 125 16.19 11.47 -2.26
CA PHE A 125 15.02 10.71 -2.71
C PHE A 125 15.00 10.62 -4.24
N LYS A 126 14.84 9.41 -4.75
CA LYS A 126 14.60 9.14 -6.17
C LYS A 126 13.14 8.75 -6.36
N ASN A 127 12.43 9.49 -7.19
CA ASN A 127 11.05 9.20 -7.53
C ASN A 127 10.98 8.08 -8.59
N ASN A 128 11.18 6.84 -8.14
CA ASN A 128 11.06 5.62 -8.94
C ASN A 128 9.92 4.76 -8.38
N PRO A 129 8.66 5.08 -8.70
CA PRO A 129 7.52 4.40 -8.11
C PRO A 129 7.40 2.95 -8.61
N ILE A 130 7.22 2.02 -7.67
CA ILE A 130 6.83 0.62 -7.96
C ILE A 130 5.35 0.51 -7.62
N LYS A 131 4.51 0.79 -8.61
CA LYS A 131 3.06 0.91 -8.44
C LYS A 131 2.42 -0.39 -7.94
N GLU A 132 2.90 -1.55 -8.37
CA GLU A 132 2.43 -2.87 -7.94
C GLU A 132 2.57 -3.10 -6.43
N LYS A 133 3.63 -2.56 -5.82
CA LYS A 133 3.90 -2.67 -4.37
C LYS A 133 3.37 -1.46 -3.58
N GLY A 134 2.81 -0.44 -4.24
CA GLY A 134 2.42 0.82 -3.63
C GLY A 134 3.60 1.65 -3.11
N ILE A 135 4.79 1.46 -3.67
CA ILE A 135 6.02 2.15 -3.30
C ILE A 135 6.15 3.41 -4.15
N VAL A 136 6.39 4.55 -3.50
CA VAL A 136 6.47 5.86 -4.19
C VAL A 136 7.87 6.21 -4.69
N GLY A 137 8.91 5.55 -4.18
CA GLY A 137 10.28 5.77 -4.62
C GLY A 137 11.30 5.16 -3.66
N SER A 138 12.57 5.45 -3.91
CA SER A 138 13.68 5.00 -3.09
C SER A 138 14.44 6.16 -2.44
N LEU A 139 14.85 5.95 -1.19
CA LEU A 139 15.61 6.90 -0.39
C LEU A 139 17.03 6.38 -0.16
N PHE A 140 18.01 7.09 -0.69
CA PHE A 140 19.43 6.88 -0.41
C PHE A 140 19.82 7.65 0.85
N ILE A 141 20.11 6.93 1.93
CA ILE A 141 20.44 7.53 3.21
C ILE A 141 21.91 7.91 3.25
N ASN A 142 22.18 9.19 3.59
CA ASN A 142 23.52 9.70 3.85
C ASN A 142 23.81 9.77 5.35
N ASN A 143 22.78 10.09 6.16
CA ASN A 143 22.90 10.16 7.61
C ASN A 143 21.59 9.72 8.25
N ILE A 144 21.69 9.02 9.39
CA ILE A 144 20.56 8.50 10.13
C ILE A 144 20.76 8.75 11.62
N LYS A 145 19.71 9.19 12.28
CA LYS A 145 19.67 9.35 13.73
C LYS A 145 18.37 8.73 14.25
N LYS A 146 18.47 7.81 15.21
CA LYS A 146 17.27 7.26 15.84
C LYS A 146 16.47 8.40 16.49
N SER A 147 15.18 8.43 16.22
CA SER A 147 14.22 9.33 16.86
C SER A 147 13.68 8.67 18.12
N ASP A 148 13.03 9.46 18.99
CA ASP A 148 12.38 8.93 20.17
C ASP A 148 11.26 7.97 19.79
N ASP A 149 11.10 6.93 20.61
CA ASP A 149 10.05 5.93 20.41
C ASP A 149 8.68 6.56 20.69
N ASP A 150 7.75 6.36 19.78
CA ASP A 150 6.37 6.76 19.92
C ASP A 150 5.46 5.55 20.26
N PHE A 151 4.16 5.79 20.42
CA PHE A 151 3.19 4.76 20.75
C PHE A 151 3.25 3.56 19.78
N ILE A 152 3.41 3.84 18.48
CA ILE A 152 3.47 2.78 17.46
C ILE A 152 4.80 1.99 17.58
N SER A 153 5.93 2.66 17.81
CA SER A 153 7.22 2.00 18.06
C SER A 153 7.13 1.06 19.28
N ASN A 154 6.49 1.53 20.36
CA ASN A 154 6.27 0.73 21.56
C ASN A 154 5.40 -0.51 21.29
N LEU A 155 4.36 -0.40 20.44
CA LEU A 155 3.56 -1.57 20.03
C LEU A 155 4.40 -2.61 19.27
N TYR A 156 5.28 -2.16 18.37
CA TYR A 156 6.21 -3.06 17.68
C TYR A 156 7.21 -3.73 18.64
N HIS A 157 7.70 -3.00 19.64
CA HIS A 157 8.58 -3.57 20.67
C HIS A 157 7.84 -4.62 21.51
N ILE A 158 6.60 -4.38 21.93
CA ILE A 158 5.77 -5.36 22.63
C ILE A 158 5.57 -6.60 21.76
N LYS A 159 5.18 -6.43 20.50
CA LYS A 159 5.03 -7.52 19.53
C LYS A 159 6.29 -8.37 19.43
N ASN A 160 7.47 -7.73 19.27
CA ASN A 160 8.75 -8.41 19.17
C ASN A 160 9.12 -9.14 20.47
N LYS A 161 8.78 -8.56 21.63
CA LYS A 161 8.98 -9.20 22.93
C LYS A 161 8.13 -10.46 23.07
N VAL A 162 6.83 -10.36 22.70
CA VAL A 162 5.92 -11.53 22.70
C VAL A 162 6.42 -12.63 21.77
N TYR A 163 6.87 -12.25 20.55
CA TYR A 163 7.44 -13.21 19.61
C TYR A 163 8.66 -13.96 20.22
N LYS A 164 9.60 -13.25 20.83
CA LYS A 164 10.76 -13.86 21.48
C LYS A 164 10.37 -14.80 22.60
N MET A 165 9.40 -14.43 23.44
CA MET A 165 8.87 -15.31 24.50
C MET A 165 8.26 -16.59 23.93
N LEU A 166 7.53 -16.49 22.81
CA LEU A 166 6.96 -17.65 22.11
C LEU A 166 8.08 -18.51 21.51
N GLU A 167 9.10 -17.89 20.91
CA GLU A 167 10.24 -18.60 20.31
C GLU A 167 11.03 -19.40 21.35
N GLU A 168 11.29 -18.80 22.52
CA GLU A 168 12.00 -19.45 23.63
C GLU A 168 11.22 -20.66 24.20
N ASN A 169 9.88 -20.58 24.26
CA ASN A 169 9.05 -21.63 24.86
C ASN A 169 8.58 -22.71 23.88
N LEU A 170 8.34 -22.35 22.62
CA LEU A 170 7.69 -23.24 21.64
C LEU A 170 8.58 -23.59 20.44
N GLY A 171 9.73 -22.93 20.32
CA GLY A 171 10.62 -23.01 19.18
C GLY A 171 10.17 -22.12 18.01
N LYS A 172 11.11 -21.81 17.12
CA LYS A 172 10.97 -20.82 16.05
C LYS A 172 9.77 -21.04 15.13
N ARG A 173 9.55 -22.29 14.67
CA ARG A 173 8.47 -22.61 13.72
C ARG A 173 7.08 -22.37 14.31
N LYS A 174 6.83 -22.88 15.54
CA LYS A 174 5.54 -22.69 16.22
C LYS A 174 5.30 -21.22 16.59
N ALA A 175 6.33 -20.54 17.07
CA ALA A 175 6.26 -19.10 17.36
C ALA A 175 5.93 -18.28 16.10
N GLY A 176 6.55 -18.60 14.96
CA GLY A 176 6.26 -17.99 13.67
C GLY A 176 4.80 -18.18 13.25
N LEU A 177 4.27 -19.40 13.35
CA LEU A 177 2.86 -19.70 13.03
C LEU A 177 1.89 -18.91 13.92
N ILE A 178 2.08 -18.95 15.24
CA ILE A 178 1.22 -18.22 16.19
C ILE A 178 1.28 -16.71 15.93
N SER A 179 2.48 -16.17 15.72
CA SER A 179 2.67 -14.73 15.50
C SER A 179 2.11 -14.28 14.17
N SER A 180 2.12 -15.11 13.13
CA SER A 180 1.52 -14.79 11.84
C SER A 180 0.00 -14.73 11.92
N ILE A 181 -0.62 -15.64 12.66
CA ILE A 181 -2.08 -15.66 12.85
C ILE A 181 -2.52 -14.51 13.77
N ALA A 182 -1.83 -14.30 14.89
CA ALA A 182 -2.23 -13.32 15.90
C ALA A 182 -1.91 -11.87 15.51
N PHE A 183 -0.79 -11.65 14.83
CA PHE A 183 -0.26 -10.30 14.56
C PHE A 183 -0.04 -10.01 13.07
N GLY A 184 -0.35 -10.96 12.18
CA GLY A 184 -0.03 -10.83 10.76
C GLY A 184 1.48 -10.82 10.46
N TYR A 185 2.30 -11.45 11.32
CA TYR A 185 3.75 -11.41 11.24
C TYR A 185 4.31 -12.57 10.41
N SER A 186 4.13 -12.49 9.11
CA SER A 186 4.55 -13.55 8.18
C SER A 186 6.07 -13.63 7.96
N GLU A 187 6.84 -12.66 8.44
CA GLU A 187 8.31 -12.62 8.25
C GLU A 187 9.05 -13.72 9.02
N CYS A 188 8.46 -14.20 10.12
CA CYS A 188 9.04 -15.24 10.95
C CYS A 188 8.64 -16.67 10.53
N LEU A 189 7.85 -16.81 9.46
CA LEU A 189 7.47 -18.09 8.89
C LEU A 189 8.55 -18.59 7.95
N ASP A 190 8.80 -19.89 7.96
CA ASP A 190 9.56 -20.56 6.92
C ASP A 190 8.78 -20.52 5.58
N ASP A 191 9.49 -20.62 4.46
CA ASP A 191 8.86 -20.46 3.14
C ASP A 191 7.81 -21.55 2.86
N GLU A 192 8.04 -22.79 3.34
CA GLU A 192 7.05 -23.87 3.27
C GLU A 192 5.75 -23.51 4.01
N ASP A 193 5.86 -23.00 5.24
CA ASP A 193 4.71 -22.62 6.05
C ASP A 193 3.98 -21.41 5.44
N LYS A 194 4.69 -20.47 4.78
CA LYS A 194 4.08 -19.38 4.02
C LYS A 194 3.25 -19.89 2.85
N ASP A 195 3.77 -20.84 2.09
CA ASP A 195 3.06 -21.40 0.93
C ASP A 195 1.83 -22.21 1.37
N TYR A 196 1.93 -22.98 2.47
CA TYR A 196 0.76 -23.61 3.06
C TYR A 196 -0.29 -22.60 3.49
N MET A 197 0.08 -21.55 4.22
CA MET A 197 -0.87 -20.54 4.69
C MET A 197 -1.50 -19.75 3.54
N LYS A 198 -0.76 -19.50 2.45
CA LYS A 198 -1.31 -18.91 1.21
C LYS A 198 -2.33 -19.84 0.56
N SER A 199 -2.05 -21.15 0.49
CA SER A 199 -2.97 -22.12 -0.11
C SER A 199 -4.31 -22.22 0.64
N PHE A 200 -4.29 -21.94 1.95
CA PHE A 200 -5.50 -21.87 2.79
C PHE A 200 -6.12 -20.46 2.83
N GLY A 201 -5.56 -19.49 2.13
CA GLY A 201 -6.08 -18.11 2.13
C GLY A 201 -5.90 -17.35 3.45
N ILE A 202 -5.05 -17.85 4.36
CA ILE A 202 -4.82 -17.24 5.68
C ILE A 202 -3.84 -16.06 5.58
N ILE A 203 -2.91 -16.13 4.64
CA ILE A 203 -1.96 -15.03 4.32
C ILE A 203 -2.24 -14.57 2.90
N HIS A 204 -2.50 -13.28 2.74
CA HIS A 204 -2.53 -12.64 1.43
C HIS A 204 -1.10 -12.29 1.01
N ALA A 205 -0.75 -12.58 -0.24
CA ALA A 205 0.57 -12.33 -0.81
C ALA A 205 0.88 -10.85 -0.94
#